data_603fedaa50ce921333bbcf67c7c54d5b
#
_entry.id   603fedaa50ce921333bbcf67c7c54d5b
#
_cell.length_a   1.000
_cell.length_b   1.000
_cell.length_c   1.000
_cell.angle_alpha   90.00
_cell.angle_beta   90.00
_cell.angle_gamma   90.00
#
_symmetry.space_group_name_H-M   'P 1'
#
loop_
_entity.id
_entity.type
_entity.pdbx_description
1 polymer ?
#
loop_
_entity_poly.entity_id
_entity_poly.type
_entity_poly.pdbx_seq_one_letter_code
_entity_poly.pdbx_strand_id
1 'polypeptide(L)'
;WIVEGEPTVDMIGVDPRRFGVVSKNFAKIKNEEAYEHVFVNHFPMEERPAARPAKAPPIYDRLDKAGAVWGARFGWERPNWFAPAGTKREDIYSFRHSNWFEPVGNEVRAMRENVGMMELSSFAKYEVEGSGAREWLDRMVANNIPKGVGRMSLSHALNPSGSVRSEFTISRMSDGLLGERFFLVGPGAAHDYDLDFLTKSMPRDGSVHLRDVTNQYGVLVLAGPNSRKVLEKIADADVSNEAFKWLTMREIPVGFCPNVRAMRVNFVGSLGWELHHPIEYQIQLFEALRQAGAEFRIANVGMRAMDSMRLEKSYRLWGTDLNADNTILEAGLNRFVRLNKGEYIGRDALVLQQERGVPNQYCTIEIDADDADAFGNEPVLLDGEVIGRGTAGGYGHFVGKSLMLGYVKTEHAKVGLECHVRVLDQLRPARIIAESPYDPENLALRA
;
A
#
# COMPACT_ATOMS: atom_id res chain seq x y z
N TRP A 1 16.75 -21.54 1.99
CA TRP A 1 16.52 -20.89 0.70
C TRP A 1 17.21 -21.64 -0.45
N ILE A 2 18.50 -21.92 -0.35
CA ILE A 2 19.22 -22.66 -1.41
C ILE A 2 18.65 -24.07 -1.62
N VAL A 3 18.27 -24.76 -0.56
CA VAL A 3 17.76 -26.14 -0.60
C VAL A 3 16.28 -26.18 -0.96
N GLU A 4 15.46 -25.33 -0.33
CA GLU A 4 14.00 -25.35 -0.43
C GLU A 4 13.44 -24.44 -1.54
N GLY A 5 14.27 -23.60 -2.14
CA GLY A 5 13.86 -22.61 -3.16
C GLY A 5 13.26 -21.34 -2.61
N GLU A 6 12.66 -21.38 -1.42
CA GLU A 6 12.08 -20.21 -0.73
C GLU A 6 12.50 -20.22 0.75
N PRO A 7 12.69 -19.05 1.37
CA PRO A 7 13.02 -18.95 2.79
C PRO A 7 11.80 -19.25 3.66
N THR A 8 12.05 -19.75 4.87
CA THR A 8 11.01 -20.03 5.88
C THR A 8 10.67 -18.84 6.76
N VAL A 9 11.40 -17.73 6.60
CA VAL A 9 11.22 -16.46 7.30
C VAL A 9 11.25 -15.32 6.29
N ASP A 10 10.85 -14.12 6.68
CA ASP A 10 10.94 -12.98 5.79
C ASP A 10 12.38 -12.60 5.47
N MET A 11 12.73 -12.70 4.19
CA MET A 11 14.06 -12.40 3.65
C MET A 11 14.03 -11.31 2.57
N ILE A 12 12.86 -10.64 2.37
CA ILE A 12 12.70 -9.64 1.31
C ILE A 12 13.73 -8.51 1.45
N GLY A 13 14.12 -8.19 2.67
CA GLY A 13 15.12 -7.16 2.96
C GLY A 13 16.52 -7.46 2.39
N VAL A 14 16.85 -8.72 2.12
CA VAL A 14 18.13 -9.17 1.55
C VAL A 14 17.97 -9.89 0.20
N ASP A 15 16.75 -10.00 -0.31
CA ASP A 15 16.47 -10.58 -1.63
C ASP A 15 16.93 -9.62 -2.74
N PRO A 16 17.83 -10.04 -3.65
CA PRO A 16 18.32 -9.18 -4.74
C PRO A 16 17.19 -8.76 -5.71
N ARG A 17 16.10 -9.52 -5.83
CA ARG A 17 14.93 -9.17 -6.67
C ARG A 17 14.26 -7.87 -6.24
N ARG A 18 14.43 -7.43 -4.99
CA ARG A 18 13.93 -6.12 -4.51
C ARG A 18 14.54 -4.91 -5.19
N PHE A 19 15.72 -5.06 -5.80
CA PHE A 19 16.42 -3.96 -6.47
C PHE A 19 15.98 -3.78 -7.92
N GLY A 20 15.34 -4.78 -8.48
CA GLY A 20 14.94 -4.78 -9.87
C GLY A 20 16.11 -4.89 -10.85
N VAL A 21 15.81 -4.72 -12.12
CA VAL A 21 16.81 -4.62 -13.16
C VAL A 21 17.40 -3.21 -13.14
N VAL A 22 18.55 -3.04 -12.50
CA VAL A 22 19.25 -1.76 -12.41
C VAL A 22 20.55 -1.78 -13.17
N SER A 23 20.99 -0.62 -13.65
CA SER A 23 22.29 -0.49 -14.31
C SER A 23 23.45 -0.71 -13.33
N LYS A 24 24.59 -1.16 -13.85
CA LYS A 24 25.83 -1.31 -13.05
C LYS A 24 26.22 0.02 -12.37
N ASN A 25 26.02 1.15 -13.03
CA ASN A 25 26.33 2.47 -12.48
C ASN A 25 25.42 2.81 -11.30
N PHE A 26 24.11 2.56 -11.41
CA PHE A 26 23.17 2.75 -10.30
C PHE A 26 23.57 1.89 -9.10
N ALA A 27 23.80 0.59 -9.33
CA ALA A 27 24.19 -0.34 -8.26
C ALA A 27 25.51 0.08 -7.61
N LYS A 28 26.51 0.51 -8.40
CA LYS A 28 27.80 0.99 -7.89
C LYS A 28 27.60 2.18 -6.94
N ILE A 29 26.94 3.25 -7.41
CA ILE A 29 26.76 4.49 -6.64
C ILE A 29 25.98 4.21 -5.35
N LYS A 30 24.92 3.39 -5.41
CA LYS A 30 24.13 3.00 -4.23
C LYS A 30 24.95 2.17 -3.23
N ASN A 31 25.79 1.26 -3.71
CA ASN A 31 26.65 0.46 -2.85
C ASN A 31 27.74 1.28 -2.18
N GLU A 32 28.34 2.25 -2.89
CA GLU A 32 29.32 3.19 -2.32
C GLU A 32 28.69 3.98 -1.19
N GLU A 33 27.51 4.60 -1.40
CA GLU A 33 26.76 5.31 -0.36
C GLU A 33 26.41 4.40 0.83
N ALA A 34 25.92 3.18 0.56
CA ALA A 34 25.58 2.22 1.61
C ALA A 34 26.81 1.82 2.45
N TYR A 35 27.96 1.67 1.80
CA TYR A 35 29.22 1.30 2.46
C TYR A 35 29.77 2.44 3.35
N GLU A 36 29.70 3.70 2.88
CA GLU A 36 30.08 4.87 3.66
C GLU A 36 29.28 5.00 4.98
N HIS A 37 28.04 4.49 4.98
CA HIS A 37 27.13 4.61 6.11
C HIS A 37 26.86 3.30 6.86
N VAL A 38 27.65 2.24 6.60
CA VAL A 38 27.38 0.90 7.14
C VAL A 38 27.42 0.83 8.67
N PHE A 39 28.19 1.72 9.32
CA PHE A 39 28.29 1.80 10.79
C PHE A 39 27.52 2.99 11.40
N VAL A 40 26.73 3.70 10.60
CA VAL A 40 25.95 4.83 11.09
C VAL A 40 24.55 4.36 11.49
N ASN A 41 24.10 4.72 12.68
CA ASN A 41 22.69 4.53 13.06
C ASN A 41 21.83 5.50 12.24
N HIS A 42 20.84 4.94 11.51
CA HIS A 42 19.94 5.71 10.68
C HIS A 42 18.77 6.25 11.49
N PHE A 43 18.36 7.47 11.15
CA PHE A 43 17.08 7.98 11.62
C PHE A 43 15.93 7.25 10.95
N PRO A 44 14.77 7.15 11.62
CA PRO A 44 13.56 6.67 10.96
C PRO A 44 13.26 7.50 9.70
N MET A 45 12.80 6.82 8.63
CA MET A 45 12.45 7.44 7.34
C MET A 45 13.58 8.21 6.66
N GLU A 46 14.85 7.94 7.01
CA GLU A 46 16.01 8.57 6.37
C GLU A 46 16.11 8.16 4.89
N GLU A 47 16.19 9.15 4.01
CA GLU A 47 16.33 8.97 2.58
C GLU A 47 17.78 9.11 2.14
N ARG A 48 18.21 8.24 1.24
CA ARG A 48 19.57 8.21 0.70
C ARG A 48 19.64 8.94 -0.64
N PRO A 49 20.44 10.01 -0.78
CA PRO A 49 20.42 10.88 -1.96
C PRO A 49 21.15 10.31 -3.19
N ALA A 50 22.09 9.38 -3.05
CA ALA A 50 22.88 8.90 -4.16
C ALA A 50 22.05 8.25 -5.29
N ALA A 51 22.49 8.42 -6.53
CA ALA A 51 21.82 7.92 -7.75
C ALA A 51 20.35 8.35 -7.90
N ARG A 52 19.99 9.55 -7.45
CA ARG A 52 18.65 10.13 -7.58
C ARG A 52 18.66 11.39 -8.45
N PRO A 53 17.58 11.66 -9.23
CA PRO A 53 16.45 10.77 -9.49
C PRO A 53 16.82 9.64 -10.47
N ALA A 54 16.32 8.41 -10.25
CA ALA A 54 16.49 7.29 -11.18
C ALA A 54 15.27 7.11 -12.09
N LYS A 55 14.07 7.08 -11.51
CA LYS A 55 12.79 7.06 -12.21
C LYS A 55 11.91 8.17 -11.63
N ALA A 56 11.34 9.00 -12.47
CA ALA A 56 10.46 10.09 -12.06
C ALA A 56 9.13 10.02 -12.82
N PRO A 57 7.99 10.36 -12.18
CA PRO A 57 6.72 10.47 -12.89
C PRO A 57 6.74 11.69 -13.83
N PRO A 58 5.96 11.69 -14.93
CA PRO A 58 5.90 12.83 -15.86
C PRO A 58 5.55 14.19 -15.22
N ILE A 59 4.88 14.16 -14.07
CA ILE A 59 4.50 15.37 -13.31
C ILE A 59 5.54 15.79 -12.25
N TYR A 60 6.74 15.20 -12.26
CA TYR A 60 7.79 15.49 -11.29
C TYR A 60 8.01 17.00 -11.08
N ASP A 61 8.27 17.75 -12.16
CA ASP A 61 8.52 19.19 -12.09
C ASP A 61 7.33 20.00 -11.53
N ARG A 62 6.10 19.51 -11.72
CA ARG A 62 4.90 20.15 -11.21
C ARG A 62 4.75 19.99 -9.71
N LEU A 63 5.02 18.78 -9.24
CA LEU A 63 5.02 18.46 -7.82
C LEU A 63 6.20 19.15 -7.11
N ASP A 64 7.36 19.21 -7.77
CA ASP A 64 8.52 19.93 -7.24
C ASP A 64 8.20 21.42 -7.05
N LYS A 65 7.62 22.09 -8.07
CA LYS A 65 7.17 23.47 -7.97
C LYS A 65 6.09 23.67 -6.90
N ALA A 66 5.31 22.65 -6.60
CA ALA A 66 4.30 22.68 -5.54
C ALA A 66 4.88 22.47 -4.13
N GLY A 67 6.20 22.28 -4.00
CA GLY A 67 6.88 22.14 -2.71
C GLY A 67 7.17 20.72 -2.28
N ALA A 68 7.11 19.72 -3.20
CA ALA A 68 7.41 18.34 -2.86
C ALA A 68 8.79 18.18 -2.22
N VAL A 69 8.82 17.46 -1.09
CA VAL A 69 10.04 16.90 -0.52
C VAL A 69 10.06 15.43 -0.90
N TRP A 70 11.10 15.04 -1.64
CA TRP A 70 11.13 13.79 -2.35
C TRP A 70 11.75 12.65 -1.55
N GLY A 71 11.14 11.48 -1.66
CA GLY A 71 11.74 10.21 -1.31
C GLY A 71 11.83 9.29 -2.50
N ALA A 72 12.55 8.17 -2.36
CA ALA A 72 12.67 7.17 -3.40
C ALA A 72 12.38 5.76 -2.87
N ARG A 73 11.62 4.99 -3.65
CA ARG A 73 11.42 3.56 -3.40
C ARG A 73 11.61 2.79 -4.70
N PHE A 74 12.53 1.82 -4.67
CA PHE A 74 12.81 0.95 -5.83
C PHE A 74 13.12 1.75 -7.11
N GLY A 75 13.87 2.85 -6.92
CA GLY A 75 14.27 3.77 -7.98
C GLY A 75 13.20 4.78 -8.39
N TRP A 76 11.96 4.68 -7.94
CA TRP A 76 10.92 5.67 -8.22
C TRP A 76 10.96 6.83 -7.22
N GLU A 77 11.02 8.06 -7.75
CA GLU A 77 10.77 9.28 -6.98
C GLU A 77 9.29 9.40 -6.63
N ARG A 78 9.01 9.78 -5.39
CA ARG A 78 7.66 10.03 -4.89
C ARG A 78 7.67 11.16 -3.87
N PRO A 79 6.67 12.04 -3.84
CA PRO A 79 6.57 13.04 -2.78
C PRO A 79 6.36 12.37 -1.43
N ASN A 80 7.24 12.62 -0.47
CA ASN A 80 7.03 12.20 0.91
C ASN A 80 6.03 13.13 1.63
N TRP A 81 6.17 14.44 1.42
CA TRP A 81 5.30 15.49 1.93
C TRP A 81 5.49 16.77 1.11
N PHE A 82 4.68 17.79 1.36
CA PHE A 82 4.76 19.08 0.68
C PHE A 82 5.11 20.20 1.67
N ALA A 83 6.26 20.84 1.45
CA ALA A 83 6.73 21.94 2.26
C ALA A 83 5.88 23.20 2.00
N PRO A 84 5.37 23.87 3.05
CA PRO A 84 4.67 25.15 2.91
C PRO A 84 5.53 26.21 2.21
N ALA A 85 4.88 27.14 1.52
CA ALA A 85 5.59 28.22 0.84
C ALA A 85 6.47 29.02 1.83
N GLY A 86 7.72 29.27 1.44
CA GLY A 86 8.68 30.01 2.26
C GLY A 86 9.43 29.16 3.29
N THR A 87 9.14 27.85 3.37
CA THR A 87 9.90 26.91 4.23
C THR A 87 10.94 26.16 3.41
N LYS A 88 11.96 25.63 4.11
CA LYS A 88 13.01 24.83 3.49
C LYS A 88 12.46 23.47 3.06
N ARG A 89 12.79 23.04 1.84
CA ARG A 89 12.34 21.76 1.26
C ARG A 89 13.34 20.66 1.59
N GLU A 90 13.39 20.28 2.85
CA GLU A 90 14.28 19.20 3.30
C GLU A 90 13.68 18.48 4.50
N ASP A 91 14.04 17.22 4.66
CA ASP A 91 13.77 16.47 5.87
C ASP A 91 14.79 16.84 6.96
N ILE A 92 14.30 17.22 8.13
CA ILE A 92 15.12 17.31 9.35
C ILE A 92 14.86 16.02 10.13
N TYR A 93 15.77 15.07 10.01
CA TYR A 93 15.61 13.76 10.63
C TYR A 93 15.68 13.81 12.15
N SER A 94 14.80 13.07 12.81
CA SER A 94 14.71 13.00 14.26
C SER A 94 14.10 11.66 14.68
N PHE A 95 14.42 11.19 15.88
CA PHE A 95 13.68 10.10 16.54
C PHE A 95 12.36 10.56 17.17
N ARG A 96 12.10 11.87 17.15
CA ARG A 96 10.89 12.51 17.64
C ARG A 96 10.15 13.17 16.48
N HIS A 97 9.03 13.84 16.75
CA HIS A 97 8.33 14.62 15.73
C HIS A 97 9.29 15.57 15.01
N SER A 98 9.20 15.61 13.70
CA SER A 98 10.10 16.33 12.82
C SER A 98 9.40 17.50 12.12
N ASN A 99 10.15 18.24 11.28
CA ASN A 99 9.65 19.43 10.60
C ASN A 99 8.49 19.15 9.63
N TRP A 100 8.27 17.91 9.23
CA TRP A 100 7.12 17.53 8.40
C TRP A 100 5.86 17.17 9.19
N PHE A 101 5.90 17.09 10.53
CA PHE A 101 4.77 16.66 11.35
C PHE A 101 3.52 17.49 11.09
N GLU A 102 3.59 18.82 11.25
CA GLU A 102 2.46 19.72 10.99
C GLU A 102 2.04 19.79 9.52
N PRO A 103 2.97 19.92 8.54
CA PRO A 103 2.62 19.83 7.12
C PRO A 103 1.86 18.55 6.75
N VAL A 104 2.33 17.39 7.20
CA VAL A 104 1.66 16.10 6.97
C VAL A 104 0.25 16.09 7.60
N GLY A 105 0.11 16.64 8.82
CA GLY A 105 -1.20 16.80 9.44
C GLY A 105 -2.16 17.66 8.63
N ASN A 106 -1.65 18.72 7.99
CA ASN A 106 -2.46 19.56 7.10
C ASN A 106 -2.89 18.82 5.83
N GLU A 107 -2.00 18.01 5.24
CA GLU A 107 -2.33 17.17 4.09
C GLU A 107 -3.41 16.13 4.44
N VAL A 108 -3.30 15.47 5.60
CA VAL A 108 -4.31 14.53 6.11
C VAL A 108 -5.65 15.21 6.27
N ARG A 109 -5.71 16.36 6.95
CA ARG A 109 -6.95 17.13 7.14
C ARG A 109 -7.54 17.56 5.79
N ALA A 110 -6.73 18.08 4.87
CA ALA A 110 -7.19 18.47 3.55
C ALA A 110 -7.87 17.33 2.79
N MET A 111 -7.30 16.12 2.84
CA MET A 111 -7.90 14.95 2.19
C MET A 111 -9.13 14.44 2.94
N ARG A 112 -9.11 14.39 4.27
CA ARG A 112 -10.24 13.89 5.08
C ARG A 112 -11.47 14.79 5.03
N GLU A 113 -11.25 16.10 5.02
CA GLU A 113 -12.33 17.10 5.11
C GLU A 113 -12.76 17.66 3.74
N ASN A 114 -11.92 17.46 2.71
CA ASN A 114 -12.16 18.07 1.42
C ASN A 114 -11.81 17.15 0.24
N VAL A 115 -10.67 17.33 -0.40
CA VAL A 115 -10.18 16.50 -1.49
C VAL A 115 -8.66 16.62 -1.62
N GLY A 116 -8.00 15.48 -1.81
CA GLY A 116 -6.57 15.42 -2.07
C GLY A 116 -6.25 14.57 -3.29
N MET A 117 -5.07 14.79 -3.83
CA MET A 117 -4.52 14.04 -4.95
C MET A 117 -3.12 13.53 -4.61
N MET A 118 -2.85 12.25 -4.93
CA MET A 118 -1.56 11.60 -4.70
C MET A 118 -1.02 11.01 -6.00
N GLU A 119 0.29 11.05 -6.15
CA GLU A 119 1.03 10.39 -7.24
C GLU A 119 1.48 9.00 -6.77
N LEU A 120 0.97 7.92 -7.40
CA LEU A 120 1.28 6.53 -7.07
C LEU A 120 1.64 5.68 -8.29
N SER A 121 2.26 6.27 -9.32
CA SER A 121 2.68 5.55 -10.54
C SER A 121 3.67 4.42 -10.28
N SER A 122 4.30 4.41 -9.11
CA SER A 122 5.25 3.36 -8.69
C SER A 122 4.60 2.01 -8.35
N PHE A 123 3.27 1.88 -8.30
CA PHE A 123 2.62 0.58 -8.14
C PHE A 123 3.04 -0.40 -9.24
N ALA A 124 3.26 -1.67 -8.87
CA ALA A 124 3.43 -2.75 -9.83
C ALA A 124 2.09 -3.04 -10.53
N LYS A 125 2.11 -3.17 -11.84
CA LYS A 125 0.91 -3.38 -12.65
C LYS A 125 1.16 -4.48 -13.69
N TYR A 126 0.29 -5.49 -13.67
CA TYR A 126 0.39 -6.61 -14.60
C TYR A 126 -0.94 -6.83 -15.30
N GLU A 127 -0.88 -7.26 -16.55
CA GLU A 127 -2.04 -7.79 -17.28
C GLU A 127 -1.85 -9.29 -17.49
N VAL A 128 -2.91 -10.02 -17.21
CA VAL A 128 -3.00 -11.46 -17.43
C VAL A 128 -4.16 -11.74 -18.36
N GLU A 129 -3.92 -12.48 -19.44
CA GLU A 129 -4.92 -12.81 -20.46
C GLU A 129 -4.78 -14.25 -20.93
N GLY A 130 -5.88 -14.91 -21.23
CA GLY A 130 -5.88 -16.23 -21.84
C GLY A 130 -7.00 -17.14 -21.36
N SER A 131 -7.17 -18.27 -22.06
CA SER A 131 -8.19 -19.27 -21.72
C SER A 131 -7.96 -19.95 -20.37
N GLY A 132 -6.71 -20.04 -19.90
CA GLY A 132 -6.33 -20.57 -18.60
C GLY A 132 -6.12 -19.52 -17.51
N ALA A 133 -6.27 -18.23 -17.83
CA ALA A 133 -5.92 -17.11 -16.94
C ALA A 133 -6.67 -17.17 -15.59
N ARG A 134 -7.96 -17.42 -15.61
CA ARG A 134 -8.79 -17.52 -14.39
C ARG A 134 -8.33 -18.67 -13.50
N GLU A 135 -8.21 -19.86 -14.08
CA GLU A 135 -7.84 -21.06 -13.31
C GLU A 135 -6.45 -20.92 -12.69
N TRP A 136 -5.51 -20.41 -13.46
CA TRP A 136 -4.17 -20.14 -12.95
C TRP A 136 -4.18 -19.13 -11.79
N LEU A 137 -4.83 -17.97 -11.96
CA LEU A 137 -4.92 -16.96 -10.89
C LEU A 137 -5.65 -17.52 -9.65
N ASP A 138 -6.69 -18.35 -9.85
CA ASP A 138 -7.44 -18.94 -8.74
C ASP A 138 -6.59 -19.88 -7.90
N ARG A 139 -5.60 -20.55 -8.48
CA ARG A 139 -4.61 -21.37 -7.79
C ARG A 139 -3.52 -20.56 -7.09
N MET A 140 -3.29 -19.32 -7.57
CA MET A 140 -2.21 -18.46 -7.06
C MET A 140 -2.59 -17.70 -5.81
N VAL A 141 -3.87 -17.44 -5.55
CA VAL A 141 -4.32 -16.56 -4.46
C VAL A 141 -5.38 -17.21 -3.56
N ALA A 142 -5.45 -16.78 -2.31
CA ALA A 142 -6.36 -17.33 -1.31
C ALA A 142 -7.83 -16.86 -1.47
N ASN A 143 -8.08 -15.76 -2.16
CA ASN A 143 -9.44 -15.23 -2.40
C ASN A 143 -10.01 -15.73 -3.74
N ASN A 144 -11.32 -15.57 -3.94
CA ASN A 144 -11.97 -15.83 -5.22
C ASN A 144 -11.56 -14.79 -6.25
N ILE A 145 -11.31 -15.24 -7.49
CA ILE A 145 -11.08 -14.36 -8.64
C ILE A 145 -12.40 -13.71 -9.06
N PRO A 146 -12.43 -12.39 -9.35
CA PRO A 146 -13.65 -11.69 -9.76
C PRO A 146 -14.25 -12.31 -11.03
N LYS A 147 -15.57 -12.60 -11.01
CA LYS A 147 -16.27 -13.21 -12.15
C LYS A 147 -16.78 -12.19 -13.15
N GLY A 148 -17.38 -11.12 -12.68
CA GLY A 148 -18.00 -10.10 -13.54
C GLY A 148 -17.00 -9.05 -14.02
N VAL A 149 -17.13 -8.60 -15.26
CA VAL A 149 -16.36 -7.46 -15.79
C VAL A 149 -16.55 -6.25 -14.89
N GLY A 150 -15.47 -5.54 -14.60
CA GLY A 150 -15.44 -4.40 -13.70
C GLY A 150 -15.43 -4.75 -12.21
N ARG A 151 -15.56 -6.02 -11.82
CA ARG A 151 -15.44 -6.42 -10.40
C ARG A 151 -13.99 -6.54 -10.00
N MET A 152 -13.71 -6.24 -8.72
CA MET A 152 -12.38 -6.33 -8.13
C MET A 152 -12.37 -7.19 -6.86
N SER A 153 -11.21 -7.74 -6.54
CA SER A 153 -10.94 -8.39 -5.26
C SER A 153 -9.53 -8.06 -4.77
N LEU A 154 -9.38 -7.80 -3.49
CA LEU A 154 -8.09 -7.86 -2.81
C LEU A 154 -7.76 -9.33 -2.57
N SER A 155 -6.59 -9.75 -2.97
CA SER A 155 -6.20 -11.16 -2.98
C SER A 155 -4.73 -11.31 -2.60
N HIS A 156 -4.44 -12.33 -1.81
CA HIS A 156 -3.09 -12.61 -1.32
C HIS A 156 -2.59 -13.93 -1.89
N ALA A 157 -1.41 -13.92 -2.46
CA ALA A 157 -0.64 -15.14 -2.73
C ALA A 157 0.07 -15.56 -1.44
N LEU A 158 0.11 -16.85 -1.18
CA LEU A 158 0.64 -17.40 0.06
C LEU A 158 1.87 -18.29 -0.21
N ASN A 159 2.69 -18.46 0.81
CA ASN A 159 3.69 -19.52 0.87
C ASN A 159 3.01 -20.85 1.29
N PRO A 160 3.66 -21.99 1.09
CA PRO A 160 3.13 -23.29 1.54
C PRO A 160 2.77 -23.33 3.03
N SER A 161 3.43 -22.53 3.87
CA SER A 161 3.13 -22.36 5.30
C SER A 161 1.86 -21.57 5.62
N GLY A 162 1.20 -20.96 4.62
CA GLY A 162 0.05 -20.06 4.82
C GLY A 162 0.44 -18.61 5.12
N SER A 163 1.74 -18.30 5.19
CA SER A 163 2.21 -16.92 5.35
C SER A 163 2.05 -16.10 4.07
N VAL A 164 2.01 -14.78 4.21
CA VAL A 164 1.72 -13.89 3.07
C VAL A 164 2.97 -13.70 2.22
N ARG A 165 2.87 -14.08 0.94
CA ARG A 165 3.91 -13.86 -0.06
C ARG A 165 3.75 -12.53 -0.79
N SER A 166 2.56 -12.29 -1.33
CA SER A 166 2.27 -11.14 -2.19
C SER A 166 0.82 -10.69 -2.00
N GLU A 167 0.55 -9.44 -2.34
CA GLU A 167 -0.78 -8.86 -2.29
C GLU A 167 -1.13 -8.25 -3.66
N PHE A 168 -2.33 -8.53 -4.17
CA PHE A 168 -2.82 -7.98 -5.42
C PHE A 168 -4.25 -7.49 -5.31
N THR A 169 -4.52 -6.30 -5.83
CA THR A 169 -5.88 -5.94 -6.27
C THR A 169 -6.08 -6.49 -7.67
N ILE A 170 -6.95 -7.47 -7.82
CA ILE A 170 -7.25 -8.14 -9.10
C ILE A 170 -8.58 -7.61 -9.65
N SER A 171 -8.56 -7.03 -10.83
CA SER A 171 -9.74 -6.53 -11.54
C SER A 171 -10.03 -7.36 -12.76
N ARG A 172 -11.29 -7.77 -12.96
CA ARG A 172 -11.76 -8.45 -14.18
C ARG A 172 -12.05 -7.40 -15.26
N MET A 173 -11.28 -7.41 -16.33
CA MET A 173 -11.47 -6.55 -17.51
C MET A 173 -12.41 -7.20 -18.54
N SER A 174 -12.81 -6.46 -19.57
CA SER A 174 -13.44 -7.06 -20.74
C SER A 174 -12.53 -8.09 -21.38
N ASP A 175 -13.10 -9.10 -22.03
CA ASP A 175 -12.32 -10.12 -22.71
C ASP A 175 -11.41 -9.51 -23.76
N GLY A 176 -10.21 -10.04 -23.86
CA GLY A 176 -9.26 -9.72 -24.90
C GLY A 176 -9.34 -10.75 -26.05
N LEU A 177 -8.35 -10.68 -26.93
CA LEU A 177 -8.27 -11.60 -28.09
C LEU A 177 -7.98 -13.05 -27.69
N LEU A 178 -7.31 -13.25 -26.54
CA LEU A 178 -6.87 -14.57 -26.08
C LEU A 178 -7.79 -15.18 -25.00
N GLY A 179 -8.82 -14.45 -24.59
CA GLY A 179 -9.79 -14.91 -23.59
C GLY A 179 -9.99 -13.93 -22.43
N GLU A 180 -10.22 -14.46 -21.23
CA GLU A 180 -10.43 -13.65 -20.06
C GLU A 180 -9.20 -12.79 -19.73
N ARG A 181 -9.43 -11.52 -19.40
CA ARG A 181 -8.37 -10.56 -19.10
C ARG A 181 -8.53 -9.98 -17.70
N PHE A 182 -7.39 -9.90 -16.98
CA PHE A 182 -7.32 -9.38 -15.63
C PHE A 182 -6.22 -8.31 -15.52
N PHE A 183 -6.48 -7.29 -14.72
CA PHE A 183 -5.50 -6.28 -14.33
C PHE A 183 -5.16 -6.46 -12.86
N LEU A 184 -3.89 -6.67 -12.58
CA LEU A 184 -3.35 -6.87 -11.25
C LEU A 184 -2.56 -5.61 -10.84
N VAL A 185 -2.84 -5.11 -9.65
CA VAL A 185 -2.08 -4.01 -9.04
C VAL A 185 -1.49 -4.51 -7.73
N GLY A 186 -0.19 -4.35 -7.55
CA GLY A 186 0.53 -4.77 -6.35
C GLY A 186 1.47 -3.68 -5.83
N PRO A 187 2.12 -3.92 -4.68
CA PRO A 187 3.09 -2.99 -4.12
C PRO A 187 4.27 -2.78 -5.08
N GLY A 188 4.64 -1.53 -5.35
CA GLY A 188 5.81 -1.24 -6.19
C GLY A 188 7.12 -1.82 -5.64
N ALA A 189 7.18 -2.00 -4.32
CA ALA A 189 8.28 -2.66 -3.64
C ALA A 189 8.48 -4.12 -4.04
N ALA A 190 7.40 -4.80 -4.43
CA ALA A 190 7.39 -6.20 -4.79
C ALA A 190 7.54 -6.45 -6.30
N HIS A 191 7.66 -5.41 -7.14
CA HIS A 191 7.54 -5.50 -8.59
C HIS A 191 8.31 -6.70 -9.19
N ASP A 192 9.62 -6.76 -9.04
CA ASP A 192 10.43 -7.84 -9.65
C ASP A 192 10.29 -9.18 -8.89
N TYR A 193 10.05 -9.11 -7.59
CA TYR A 193 9.76 -10.29 -6.77
C TYR A 193 8.45 -10.97 -7.19
N ASP A 194 7.41 -10.20 -7.44
CA ASP A 194 6.12 -10.67 -7.92
C ASP A 194 6.18 -11.12 -9.38
N LEU A 195 6.88 -10.36 -10.24
CA LEU A 195 7.05 -10.74 -11.64
C LEU A 195 7.77 -12.09 -11.80
N ASP A 196 8.82 -12.33 -11.04
CA ASP A 196 9.53 -13.61 -11.00
C ASP A 196 8.59 -14.75 -10.56
N PHE A 197 7.83 -14.53 -9.51
CA PHE A 197 6.86 -15.51 -8.98
C PHE A 197 5.77 -15.83 -10.00
N LEU A 198 5.13 -14.82 -10.55
CA LEU A 198 4.09 -14.98 -11.56
C LEU A 198 4.62 -15.69 -12.81
N THR A 199 5.81 -15.31 -13.28
CA THR A 199 6.44 -15.93 -14.45
C THR A 199 6.78 -17.40 -14.24
N LYS A 200 7.34 -17.75 -13.08
CA LYS A 200 7.73 -19.14 -12.75
C LYS A 200 6.54 -20.07 -12.57
N SER A 201 5.42 -19.54 -12.07
CA SER A 201 4.20 -20.32 -11.82
C SER A 201 3.27 -20.41 -13.02
N MET A 202 3.53 -19.60 -14.06
CA MET A 202 2.69 -19.56 -15.27
C MET A 202 2.73 -20.88 -16.02
N PRO A 203 1.57 -21.42 -16.51
CA PRO A 203 1.52 -22.58 -17.40
C PRO A 203 2.36 -22.36 -18.66
N ARG A 204 3.01 -23.43 -19.13
CA ARG A 204 3.87 -23.37 -20.33
C ARG A 204 3.18 -23.78 -21.62
N ASP A 205 1.89 -24.06 -21.56
CA ASP A 205 1.05 -24.54 -22.67
C ASP A 205 0.51 -23.41 -23.57
N GLY A 206 0.83 -22.15 -23.25
CA GLY A 206 0.33 -20.98 -23.98
C GLY A 206 -1.09 -20.56 -23.62
N SER A 207 -1.71 -21.18 -22.62
CA SER A 207 -3.07 -20.82 -22.16
C SER A 207 -3.13 -19.53 -21.35
N VAL A 208 -1.98 -19.00 -20.88
CA VAL A 208 -1.85 -17.79 -20.07
C VAL A 208 -0.75 -16.88 -20.64
N HIS A 209 -1.07 -15.62 -20.77
CA HIS A 209 -0.14 -14.56 -21.18
C HIS A 209 -0.05 -13.52 -20.05
N LEU A 210 1.16 -13.26 -19.59
CA LEU A 210 1.49 -12.25 -18.57
C LEU A 210 2.25 -11.09 -19.22
N ARG A 211 1.83 -9.86 -18.96
CA ARG A 211 2.54 -8.65 -19.37
C ARG A 211 2.79 -7.75 -18.17
N ASP A 212 4.03 -7.34 -17.99
CA ASP A 212 4.36 -6.23 -17.10
C ASP A 212 4.03 -4.90 -17.80
N VAL A 213 3.09 -4.16 -17.23
CA VAL A 213 2.65 -2.85 -17.74
C VAL A 213 2.93 -1.72 -16.75
N THR A 214 3.80 -1.96 -15.77
CA THR A 214 4.14 -1.04 -14.69
C THR A 214 4.53 0.35 -15.20
N ASN A 215 5.40 0.40 -16.19
CA ASN A 215 5.90 1.67 -16.75
C ASN A 215 4.99 2.27 -17.84
N GLN A 216 3.92 1.57 -18.22
CA GLN A 216 2.98 2.04 -19.25
C GLN A 216 1.83 2.86 -18.66
N TYR A 217 1.54 2.68 -17.36
CA TYR A 217 0.42 3.33 -16.69
C TYR A 217 0.91 4.19 -15.53
N GLY A 218 0.55 5.48 -15.58
CA GLY A 218 0.58 6.37 -14.42
C GLY A 218 -0.62 6.10 -13.50
N VAL A 219 -0.51 6.53 -12.25
CA VAL A 219 -1.58 6.42 -11.25
C VAL A 219 -1.71 7.73 -10.49
N LEU A 220 -2.88 8.35 -10.58
CA LEU A 220 -3.27 9.47 -9.72
C LEU A 220 -4.41 9.01 -8.82
N VAL A 221 -4.24 9.14 -7.50
CA VAL A 221 -5.31 8.91 -6.54
C VAL A 221 -6.03 10.22 -6.29
N LEU A 222 -7.34 10.22 -6.44
CA LEU A 222 -8.22 11.32 -6.07
C LEU A 222 -9.11 10.84 -4.92
N ALA A 223 -8.96 11.43 -3.74
CA ALA A 223 -9.71 10.98 -2.56
C ALA A 223 -10.16 12.15 -1.66
N GLY A 224 -11.19 11.90 -0.87
CA GLY A 224 -11.83 12.85 0.03
C GLY A 224 -13.31 13.06 -0.30
N PRO A 225 -14.10 13.70 0.58
CA PRO A 225 -15.55 13.83 0.44
C PRO A 225 -15.99 14.57 -0.85
N ASN A 226 -15.17 15.48 -1.40
CA ASN A 226 -15.47 16.17 -2.65
C ASN A 226 -14.85 15.51 -3.90
N SER A 227 -14.18 14.35 -3.77
CA SER A 227 -13.52 13.67 -4.90
C SER A 227 -14.48 13.34 -6.05
N ARG A 228 -15.72 12.91 -5.74
CA ARG A 228 -16.76 12.66 -6.76
C ARG A 228 -17.11 13.93 -7.53
N LYS A 229 -17.34 15.03 -6.83
CA LYS A 229 -17.67 16.32 -7.48
C LYS A 229 -16.57 16.82 -8.41
N VAL A 230 -15.31 16.55 -8.06
CA VAL A 230 -14.17 16.86 -8.93
C VAL A 230 -14.18 15.96 -10.16
N LEU A 231 -14.37 14.65 -9.97
CA LEU A 231 -14.37 13.69 -11.07
C LEU A 231 -15.54 13.91 -12.04
N GLU A 232 -16.74 14.20 -11.53
CA GLU A 232 -17.95 14.51 -12.32
C GLU A 232 -17.76 15.64 -13.33
N LYS A 233 -16.89 16.61 -13.03
CA LYS A 233 -16.64 17.75 -13.93
C LYS A 233 -15.82 17.40 -15.17
N ILE A 234 -15.03 16.32 -15.11
CA ILE A 234 -14.06 15.98 -16.14
C ILE A 234 -14.19 14.55 -16.67
N ALA A 235 -15.02 13.71 -16.05
CA ALA A 235 -15.31 12.37 -16.54
C ALA A 235 -16.49 12.42 -17.53
N ASP A 236 -16.32 11.77 -18.69
CA ASP A 236 -17.42 11.51 -19.62
C ASP A 236 -18.10 10.18 -19.28
N ALA A 237 -18.58 10.08 -18.06
CA ALA A 237 -19.29 8.92 -17.54
C ALA A 237 -20.03 9.26 -16.24
N ASP A 238 -21.12 8.56 -15.96
CA ASP A 238 -21.78 8.63 -14.65
C ASP A 238 -20.89 7.99 -13.58
N VAL A 239 -20.45 8.81 -12.61
CA VAL A 239 -19.62 8.40 -11.45
C VAL A 239 -20.40 8.44 -10.14
N SER A 240 -21.75 8.48 -10.20
CA SER A 240 -22.63 8.36 -9.05
C SER A 240 -22.40 7.05 -8.29
N ASN A 241 -22.90 6.96 -7.07
CA ASN A 241 -22.76 5.74 -6.25
C ASN A 241 -23.51 4.53 -6.85
N GLU A 242 -24.59 4.80 -7.57
CA GLU A 242 -25.41 3.82 -8.27
C GLU A 242 -24.69 3.23 -9.47
N ALA A 243 -24.07 4.07 -10.30
CA ALA A 243 -23.41 3.69 -11.53
C ALA A 243 -21.97 3.18 -11.31
N PHE A 244 -21.30 3.67 -10.27
CA PHE A 244 -19.92 3.31 -9.98
C PHE A 244 -19.76 2.83 -8.53
N LYS A 245 -20.12 1.58 -8.27
CA LYS A 245 -20.12 0.98 -6.93
C LYS A 245 -18.70 0.82 -6.37
N TRP A 246 -18.59 0.86 -5.06
CA TRP A 246 -17.35 0.54 -4.36
C TRP A 246 -16.82 -0.85 -4.73
N LEU A 247 -15.50 -1.01 -4.81
CA LEU A 247 -14.80 -2.21 -5.30
C LEU A 247 -15.19 -2.60 -6.72
N THR A 248 -15.30 -1.59 -7.60
CA THR A 248 -15.42 -1.81 -9.04
C THR A 248 -14.40 -0.97 -9.79
N MET A 249 -14.03 -1.44 -10.97
CA MET A 249 -13.22 -0.75 -11.97
C MET A 249 -14.06 -0.48 -13.21
N ARG A 250 -13.88 0.70 -13.80
CA ARG A 250 -14.45 1.06 -15.11
C ARG A 250 -13.39 1.73 -15.97
N GLU A 251 -13.35 1.39 -17.23
CA GLU A 251 -12.59 2.14 -18.23
C GLU A 251 -13.47 3.29 -18.72
N ILE A 252 -13.10 4.52 -18.41
CA ILE A 252 -13.87 5.74 -18.70
C ILE A 252 -12.98 6.84 -19.26
N PRO A 253 -13.48 7.72 -20.13
CA PRO A 253 -12.77 8.95 -20.49
C PRO A 253 -12.72 9.91 -19.29
N VAL A 254 -11.56 10.52 -19.05
CA VAL A 254 -11.39 11.57 -18.03
C VAL A 254 -10.47 12.66 -18.59
N GLY A 255 -10.96 13.88 -18.65
CA GLY A 255 -10.27 14.98 -19.35
C GLY A 255 -10.06 14.61 -20.82
N PHE A 256 -8.82 14.65 -21.29
CA PHE A 256 -8.48 14.25 -22.67
C PHE A 256 -8.02 12.78 -22.76
N CYS A 257 -7.91 12.07 -21.66
CA CYS A 257 -7.53 10.68 -21.66
C CYS A 257 -8.74 9.80 -21.93
N PRO A 258 -8.79 9.04 -23.07
CA PRO A 258 -9.97 8.28 -23.44
C PRO A 258 -10.16 7.01 -22.62
N ASN A 259 -9.08 6.46 -22.02
CA ASN A 259 -9.06 5.13 -21.44
C ASN A 259 -8.44 5.14 -20.04
N VAL A 260 -9.09 5.82 -19.10
CA VAL A 260 -8.70 5.75 -17.68
C VAL A 260 -9.34 4.53 -17.04
N ARG A 261 -8.53 3.64 -16.50
CA ARG A 261 -9.00 2.55 -15.62
C ARG A 261 -9.23 3.14 -14.24
N ALA A 262 -10.43 3.64 -14.02
CA ALA A 262 -10.82 4.20 -12.74
C ALA A 262 -11.21 3.06 -11.80
N MET A 263 -10.47 2.88 -10.71
CA MET A 263 -10.72 1.87 -9.68
C MET A 263 -11.27 2.57 -8.44
N ARG A 264 -12.51 2.26 -8.05
CA ARG A 264 -13.10 2.84 -6.85
C ARG A 264 -12.60 2.11 -5.59
N VAL A 265 -11.37 2.36 -5.29
CA VAL A 265 -10.60 1.85 -4.15
C VAL A 265 -9.48 2.84 -3.84
N ASN A 266 -8.99 2.87 -2.63
CA ASN A 266 -7.76 3.55 -2.23
C ASN A 266 -7.24 3.04 -0.89
N PHE A 267 -6.01 3.39 -0.54
CA PHE A 267 -5.36 2.96 0.68
C PHE A 267 -5.49 3.97 1.84
N VAL A 268 -6.27 5.03 1.67
CA VAL A 268 -6.48 6.07 2.70
C VAL A 268 -7.84 5.99 3.40
N GLY A 269 -8.77 5.16 2.90
CA GLY A 269 -10.05 4.91 3.54
C GLY A 269 -11.05 6.08 3.46
N SER A 270 -10.98 6.89 2.41
CA SER A 270 -11.95 7.94 2.09
C SER A 270 -12.66 7.60 0.77
N LEU A 271 -13.78 8.29 0.45
CA LEU A 271 -14.32 8.24 -0.91
C LEU A 271 -13.24 8.59 -1.91
N GLY A 272 -13.08 7.82 -2.98
CA GLY A 272 -12.09 8.15 -4.00
C GLY A 272 -11.82 7.04 -5.00
N TRP A 273 -10.93 7.36 -5.92
CA TRP A 273 -10.53 6.51 -7.04
C TRP A 273 -9.02 6.51 -7.24
N GLU A 274 -8.49 5.37 -7.60
CA GLU A 274 -7.21 5.25 -8.28
C GLU A 274 -7.46 5.37 -9.78
N LEU A 275 -6.87 6.38 -10.41
CA LEU A 275 -7.01 6.66 -11.84
C LEU A 275 -5.77 6.16 -12.56
N HIS A 276 -5.80 4.90 -13.02
CA HIS A 276 -4.74 4.31 -13.82
C HIS A 276 -4.92 4.72 -15.29
N HIS A 277 -3.93 5.39 -15.86
CA HIS A 277 -4.01 5.98 -17.19
C HIS A 277 -2.72 5.72 -17.97
N PRO A 278 -2.76 5.65 -19.32
CA PRO A 278 -1.54 5.64 -20.11
C PRO A 278 -0.64 6.81 -19.71
N ILE A 279 0.63 6.52 -19.47
CA ILE A 279 1.53 7.44 -18.74
C ILE A 279 1.73 8.79 -19.45
N GLU A 280 1.59 8.81 -20.77
CA GLU A 280 1.66 10.02 -21.60
C GLU A 280 0.56 11.04 -21.32
N TYR A 281 -0.57 10.61 -20.75
CA TYR A 281 -1.67 11.51 -20.35
C TYR A 281 -1.51 12.09 -18.95
N GLN A 282 -0.53 11.68 -18.17
CA GLN A 282 -0.43 12.05 -16.74
C GLN A 282 -0.41 13.56 -16.50
N ILE A 283 0.32 14.30 -17.33
CA ILE A 283 0.42 15.76 -17.20
C ILE A 283 -0.95 16.41 -17.40
N GLN A 284 -1.63 16.04 -18.48
CA GLN A 284 -2.94 16.60 -18.82
C GLN A 284 -3.98 16.24 -17.76
N LEU A 285 -4.01 14.98 -17.33
CA LEU A 285 -4.96 14.50 -16.31
C LEU A 285 -4.74 15.20 -14.97
N PHE A 286 -3.48 15.37 -14.55
CA PHE A 286 -3.12 16.11 -13.35
C PHE A 286 -3.61 17.54 -13.37
N GLU A 287 -3.39 18.28 -14.48
CA GLU A 287 -3.84 19.66 -14.60
C GLU A 287 -5.38 19.76 -14.67
N ALA A 288 -6.04 18.81 -15.34
CA ALA A 288 -7.51 18.77 -15.38
C ALA A 288 -8.11 18.54 -13.99
N LEU A 289 -7.55 17.61 -13.20
CA LEU A 289 -7.97 17.37 -11.82
C LEU A 289 -7.72 18.59 -10.93
N ARG A 290 -6.58 19.27 -11.06
CA ARG A 290 -6.27 20.49 -10.34
C ARG A 290 -7.26 21.60 -10.65
N GLN A 291 -7.55 21.82 -11.93
CA GLN A 291 -8.50 22.83 -12.37
C GLN A 291 -9.93 22.54 -11.87
N ALA A 292 -10.39 21.29 -12.03
CA ALA A 292 -11.71 20.86 -11.58
C ALA A 292 -11.86 20.92 -10.05
N GLY A 293 -10.77 20.66 -9.32
CA GLY A 293 -10.73 20.67 -7.87
C GLY A 293 -10.43 22.02 -7.23
N ALA A 294 -10.18 23.08 -8.01
CA ALA A 294 -9.74 24.39 -7.51
C ALA A 294 -10.72 25.00 -6.50
N GLU A 295 -12.02 24.95 -6.78
CA GLU A 295 -13.05 25.48 -5.85
C GLU A 295 -13.10 24.71 -4.52
N PHE A 296 -12.70 23.44 -4.52
CA PHE A 296 -12.57 22.58 -3.34
C PHE A 296 -11.18 22.66 -2.71
N ARG A 297 -10.30 23.55 -3.19
CA ARG A 297 -8.91 23.67 -2.71
C ARG A 297 -8.19 22.32 -2.70
N ILE A 298 -8.27 21.58 -3.82
CA ILE A 298 -7.62 20.28 -3.96
C ILE A 298 -6.16 20.35 -3.55
N ALA A 299 -5.74 19.50 -2.61
CA ALA A 299 -4.39 19.46 -2.07
C ALA A 299 -3.54 18.37 -2.76
N ASN A 300 -2.25 18.63 -2.95
CA ASN A 300 -1.30 17.55 -3.16
C ASN A 300 -1.02 16.87 -1.82
N VAL A 301 -0.94 15.55 -1.81
CA VAL A 301 -0.78 14.75 -0.60
C VAL A 301 0.35 13.75 -0.80
N GLY A 302 1.28 13.70 0.17
CA GLY A 302 2.46 12.85 0.12
C GLY A 302 2.28 11.50 0.80
N MET A 303 3.35 10.70 0.71
CA MET A 303 3.35 9.32 1.22
C MET A 303 3.25 9.25 2.75
N ARG A 304 3.78 10.24 3.48
CA ARG A 304 3.68 10.28 4.95
C ARG A 304 2.25 10.52 5.42
N ALA A 305 1.49 11.35 4.71
CA ALA A 305 0.07 11.54 4.98
C ALA A 305 -0.74 10.27 4.64
N MET A 306 -0.39 9.57 3.54
CA MET A 306 -0.99 8.26 3.24
C MET A 306 -0.75 7.26 4.37
N ASP A 307 0.48 7.19 4.88
CA ASP A 307 0.84 6.27 5.95
C ASP A 307 0.09 6.58 7.26
N SER A 308 -0.03 7.87 7.64
CA SER A 308 -0.88 8.29 8.75
C SER A 308 -2.35 7.83 8.56
N MET A 309 -2.92 8.08 7.39
CA MET A 309 -4.32 7.73 7.09
C MET A 309 -4.58 6.22 7.03
N ARG A 310 -3.62 5.40 6.55
CA ARG A 310 -3.78 3.93 6.53
C ARG A 310 -3.68 3.35 7.95
N LEU A 311 -2.84 3.93 8.83
CA LEU A 311 -2.76 3.55 10.25
C LEU A 311 -4.12 3.78 10.94
N GLU A 312 -4.75 4.93 10.70
CA GLU A 312 -6.10 5.24 11.21
C GLU A 312 -7.18 4.26 10.72
N LYS A 313 -6.94 3.58 9.60
CA LYS A 313 -7.81 2.53 9.05
C LYS A 313 -7.38 1.12 9.45
N SER A 314 -6.27 0.99 10.17
CA SER A 314 -5.66 -0.32 10.48
C SER A 314 -5.37 -1.14 9.21
N TYR A 315 -5.10 -0.49 8.08
CA TYR A 315 -4.76 -1.17 6.83
C TYR A 315 -3.32 -1.71 6.91
N ARG A 316 -3.20 -3.00 6.62
CA ARG A 316 -1.91 -3.71 6.61
C ARG A 316 -1.14 -3.34 5.35
N LEU A 317 0.15 -3.07 5.52
CA LEU A 317 1.06 -2.77 4.43
C LEU A 317 1.92 -4.01 4.13
N TRP A 318 1.93 -4.44 2.88
CA TRP A 318 2.78 -5.54 2.45
C TRP A 318 4.28 -5.19 2.64
N GLY A 319 5.07 -6.17 3.08
CA GLY A 319 6.49 -6.03 3.39
C GLY A 319 6.78 -5.52 4.80
N THR A 320 5.78 -4.90 5.47
CA THR A 320 5.89 -4.42 6.85
C THR A 320 4.97 -5.20 7.77
N ASP A 321 3.65 -5.10 7.53
CA ASP A 321 2.63 -5.77 8.34
C ASP A 321 2.30 -7.17 7.82
N LEU A 322 2.41 -7.37 6.50
CA LEU A 322 2.18 -8.63 5.80
C LEU A 322 3.47 -9.10 5.14
N ASN A 323 4.00 -10.20 5.60
CA ASN A 323 5.25 -10.79 5.10
C ASN A 323 5.28 -12.31 5.34
N ALA A 324 6.43 -12.95 5.14
CA ALA A 324 6.59 -14.40 5.30
C ALA A 324 6.61 -14.89 6.76
N ASP A 325 6.64 -14.00 7.76
CA ASP A 325 6.70 -14.39 9.17
C ASP A 325 5.33 -14.75 9.74
N ASN A 326 4.24 -14.15 9.20
CA ASN A 326 2.89 -14.30 9.71
C ASN A 326 1.92 -14.83 8.65
N THR A 327 0.96 -15.61 9.08
CA THR A 327 -0.09 -16.09 8.20
C THR A 327 -1.17 -15.03 7.97
N ILE A 328 -1.94 -15.22 6.89
CA ILE A 328 -3.06 -14.35 6.59
C ILE A 328 -4.17 -14.42 7.68
N LEU A 329 -4.28 -15.53 8.42
CA LEU A 329 -5.22 -15.69 9.54
C LEU A 329 -4.75 -14.91 10.76
N GLU A 330 -3.45 -14.96 11.10
CA GLU A 330 -2.85 -14.12 12.15
C GLU A 330 -3.04 -12.63 11.84
N ALA A 331 -2.94 -12.25 10.57
CA ALA A 331 -3.17 -10.88 10.11
C ALA A 331 -4.65 -10.42 10.21
N GLY A 332 -5.58 -11.29 10.64
CA GLY A 332 -7.01 -10.95 10.75
C GLY A 332 -7.70 -10.73 9.40
N LEU A 333 -7.14 -11.26 8.31
CA LEU A 333 -7.65 -11.09 6.94
C LEU A 333 -8.52 -12.27 6.46
N ASN A 334 -9.16 -12.98 7.37
CA ASN A 334 -10.02 -14.15 7.11
C ASN A 334 -11.07 -13.88 6.02
N ARG A 335 -11.58 -12.65 5.93
CA ARG A 335 -12.55 -12.23 4.90
C ARG A 335 -12.04 -12.36 3.47
N PHE A 336 -10.71 -12.40 3.27
CA PHE A 336 -10.05 -12.57 1.97
C PHE A 336 -9.55 -14.00 1.72
N VAL A 337 -9.92 -14.97 2.59
CA VAL A 337 -9.56 -16.38 2.46
C VAL A 337 -10.80 -17.20 2.13
N ARG A 338 -10.67 -18.12 1.18
CA ARG A 338 -11.74 -19.05 0.76
C ARG A 338 -11.24 -20.49 0.83
N LEU A 339 -11.32 -21.09 1.99
CA LEU A 339 -10.83 -22.47 2.21
C LEU A 339 -11.59 -23.52 1.40
N ASN A 340 -12.80 -23.21 0.92
CA ASN A 340 -13.69 -24.10 0.18
C ASN A 340 -13.68 -23.87 -1.34
N LYS A 341 -12.77 -23.05 -1.89
CA LYS A 341 -12.75 -22.76 -3.35
C LYS A 341 -12.01 -23.77 -4.22
N GLY A 342 -11.35 -24.75 -3.62
CA GLY A 342 -10.46 -25.69 -4.29
C GLY A 342 -9.00 -25.51 -3.84
N GLU A 343 -8.07 -26.10 -4.60
CA GLU A 343 -6.66 -26.10 -4.26
C GLU A 343 -5.98 -24.77 -4.61
N TYR A 344 -5.20 -24.25 -3.66
CA TYR A 344 -4.29 -23.13 -3.85
C TYR A 344 -3.11 -23.22 -2.88
N ILE A 345 -2.02 -22.53 -3.19
CA ILE A 345 -0.80 -22.57 -2.36
C ILE A 345 -1.10 -22.08 -0.94
N GLY A 346 -0.70 -22.88 0.06
CA GLY A 346 -0.86 -22.55 1.48
C GLY A 346 -2.22 -22.91 2.09
N ARG A 347 -3.18 -23.42 1.30
CA ARG A 347 -4.53 -23.78 1.78
C ARG A 347 -4.50 -24.76 2.96
N ASP A 348 -3.78 -25.86 2.83
CA ASP A 348 -3.77 -26.93 3.85
C ASP A 348 -3.17 -26.44 5.18
N ALA A 349 -2.15 -25.59 5.11
CA ALA A 349 -1.60 -24.95 6.31
C ALA A 349 -2.64 -24.06 7.02
N LEU A 350 -3.44 -23.32 6.25
CA LEU A 350 -4.52 -22.47 6.81
C LEU A 350 -5.66 -23.30 7.39
N VAL A 351 -6.03 -24.42 6.76
CA VAL A 351 -7.04 -25.36 7.32
C VAL A 351 -6.57 -25.88 8.68
N LEU A 352 -5.33 -26.36 8.73
CA LEU A 352 -4.74 -26.84 9.98
C LEU A 352 -4.65 -25.76 11.06
N GLN A 353 -4.28 -24.54 10.66
CA GLN A 353 -4.21 -23.41 11.60
C GLN A 353 -5.60 -22.98 12.09
N GLN A 354 -6.62 -23.05 11.24
CA GLN A 354 -8.00 -22.75 11.68
C GLN A 354 -8.48 -23.73 12.74
N GLU A 355 -8.10 -25.01 12.66
CA GLU A 355 -8.43 -26.03 13.66
C GLU A 355 -7.68 -25.84 14.98
N ARG A 356 -6.39 -25.45 14.91
CA ARG A 356 -5.51 -25.27 16.09
C ARG A 356 -5.62 -23.90 16.75
N GLY A 357 -6.17 -22.92 16.04
CA GLY A 357 -6.09 -21.50 16.40
C GLY A 357 -4.79 -20.84 15.94
N VAL A 358 -4.76 -19.51 15.96
CA VAL A 358 -3.58 -18.70 15.63
C VAL A 358 -2.77 -18.40 16.89
N PRO A 359 -1.44 -18.46 16.85
CA PRO A 359 -0.60 -18.13 18.02
C PRO A 359 -0.58 -16.62 18.31
N ASN A 360 -0.64 -15.81 17.28
CA ASN A 360 -0.65 -14.33 17.37
C ASN A 360 -1.85 -13.78 16.61
N GLN A 361 -2.26 -12.58 16.99
CA GLN A 361 -3.32 -11.85 16.31
C GLN A 361 -2.89 -10.41 16.07
N TYR A 362 -3.18 -9.90 14.87
CA TYR A 362 -2.93 -8.51 14.53
C TYR A 362 -3.84 -7.58 15.31
N CYS A 363 -3.26 -6.55 15.91
CA CYS A 363 -3.94 -5.58 16.76
C CYS A 363 -3.61 -4.15 16.37
N THR A 364 -4.55 -3.26 16.64
CA THR A 364 -4.33 -1.80 16.65
C THR A 364 -4.13 -1.37 18.10
N ILE A 365 -3.07 -0.62 18.36
CA ILE A 365 -2.65 -0.21 19.70
C ILE A 365 -2.54 1.31 19.71
N GLU A 366 -3.26 1.95 20.63
CA GLU A 366 -3.13 3.36 20.97
C GLU A 366 -2.06 3.51 22.03
N ILE A 367 -1.13 4.46 21.83
CA ILE A 367 -0.02 4.73 22.73
C ILE A 367 -0.18 6.13 23.32
N ASP A 368 -0.01 6.27 24.61
CA ASP A 368 0.11 7.58 25.27
C ASP A 368 1.56 8.09 25.07
N ALA A 369 1.77 8.71 23.90
CA ALA A 369 3.06 9.23 23.48
C ALA A 369 2.98 10.76 23.36
N ASP A 370 4.09 11.43 23.71
CA ASP A 370 4.21 12.89 23.62
C ASP A 370 4.61 13.32 22.20
N ASP A 371 5.93 13.27 21.94
CA ASP A 371 6.56 13.77 20.70
C ASP A 371 7.35 12.68 19.94
N ALA A 372 7.17 11.43 20.34
CA ALA A 372 7.85 10.27 19.74
C ALA A 372 6.87 9.11 19.55
N ASP A 373 6.54 8.81 18.31
CA ASP A 373 5.69 7.69 17.94
C ASP A 373 6.50 6.39 17.80
N ALA A 374 5.82 5.25 17.87
CA ALA A 374 6.38 3.98 17.43
C ALA A 374 6.58 3.98 15.91
N PHE A 375 7.56 3.22 15.42
CA PHE A 375 7.83 3.06 13.98
C PHE A 375 7.65 1.63 13.48
N GLY A 376 7.75 0.67 14.40
CA GLY A 376 7.76 -0.76 14.17
C GLY A 376 8.94 -1.42 14.91
N ASN A 377 8.74 -2.68 15.28
CA ASN A 377 9.61 -3.50 16.14
C ASN A 377 9.60 -3.16 17.63
N GLU A 378 8.88 -2.17 18.09
CA GLU A 378 8.71 -1.88 19.51
C GLU A 378 8.00 -3.06 20.21
N PRO A 379 8.53 -3.53 21.36
CA PRO A 379 7.89 -4.59 22.13
C PRO A 379 6.61 -4.09 22.83
N VAL A 380 5.59 -4.92 22.81
CA VAL A 380 4.39 -4.76 23.64
C VAL A 380 4.57 -5.56 24.91
N LEU A 381 4.42 -4.93 26.07
CA LEU A 381 4.68 -5.53 27.39
C LEU A 381 3.42 -5.53 28.25
N LEU A 382 3.22 -6.63 28.95
CA LEU A 382 2.23 -6.79 30.02
C LEU A 382 2.94 -7.34 31.27
N ASP A 383 2.84 -6.64 32.39
CA ASP A 383 3.49 -7.02 33.66
C ASP A 383 5.01 -7.32 33.52
N GLY A 384 5.68 -6.61 32.61
CA GLY A 384 7.11 -6.77 32.33
C GLY A 384 7.46 -7.84 31.29
N GLU A 385 6.50 -8.67 30.90
CA GLU A 385 6.69 -9.74 29.90
C GLU A 385 6.34 -9.24 28.50
N VAL A 386 7.11 -9.67 27.50
CA VAL A 386 6.83 -9.35 26.09
C VAL A 386 5.70 -10.22 25.58
N ILE A 387 4.58 -9.59 25.26
CA ILE A 387 3.37 -10.24 24.72
C ILE A 387 3.17 -10.04 23.22
N GLY A 388 3.93 -9.14 22.61
CA GLY A 388 3.80 -8.83 21.18
C GLY A 388 4.86 -7.87 20.67
N ARG A 389 4.75 -7.54 19.37
CA ARG A 389 5.67 -6.66 18.66
C ARG A 389 4.91 -5.80 17.65
N GLY A 390 5.23 -4.50 17.58
CA GLY A 390 4.80 -3.60 16.53
C GLY A 390 5.37 -4.00 15.17
N THR A 391 4.63 -3.74 14.11
CA THR A 391 5.10 -3.87 12.72
C THR A 391 5.18 -2.51 12.04
N ALA A 392 4.27 -1.60 12.40
CA ALA A 392 4.25 -0.22 11.93
C ALA A 392 3.69 0.69 13.03
N GLY A 393 4.05 1.97 12.99
CA GLY A 393 3.51 2.97 13.91
C GLY A 393 3.69 4.37 13.39
N GLY A 394 3.04 5.32 14.03
CA GLY A 394 3.08 6.72 13.70
C GLY A 394 1.89 7.49 14.29
N TYR A 395 1.82 8.77 13.98
CA TYR A 395 0.72 9.62 14.44
C TYR A 395 -0.46 9.61 13.46
N GLY A 396 -1.63 9.24 13.94
CA GLY A 396 -2.90 9.38 13.23
C GLY A 396 -3.40 10.81 13.33
N HIS A 397 -3.04 11.64 12.36
CA HIS A 397 -3.25 13.10 12.43
C HIS A 397 -4.73 13.51 12.47
N PHE A 398 -5.64 12.72 11.90
CA PHE A 398 -7.06 13.03 11.93
C PHE A 398 -7.73 12.56 13.23
N VAL A 399 -7.35 11.39 13.73
CA VAL A 399 -7.86 10.87 15.00
C VAL A 399 -7.14 11.47 16.21
N GLY A 400 -6.00 12.14 16.00
CA GLY A 400 -5.25 12.85 17.04
C GLY A 400 -4.56 11.91 18.06
N LYS A 401 -4.05 10.75 17.58
CA LYS A 401 -3.50 9.70 18.44
C LYS A 401 -2.24 9.08 17.88
N SER A 402 -1.30 8.72 18.77
CA SER A 402 -0.20 7.84 18.40
C SER A 402 -0.72 6.42 18.28
N LEU A 403 -0.50 5.78 17.13
CA LEU A 403 -1.01 4.46 16.78
C LEU A 403 0.14 3.52 16.43
N MET A 404 0.03 2.27 16.84
CA MET A 404 0.90 1.19 16.42
C MET A 404 0.05 0.00 15.96
N LEU A 405 0.47 -0.63 14.89
CA LEU A 405 -0.08 -1.87 14.38
C LEU A 405 0.93 -2.99 14.67
N GLY A 406 0.48 -4.18 15.01
CA GLY A 406 1.40 -5.26 15.33
C GLY A 406 0.73 -6.56 15.74
N TYR A 407 1.54 -7.56 15.98
CA TYR A 407 1.09 -8.90 16.39
C TYR A 407 1.25 -9.08 17.89
N VAL A 408 0.18 -9.52 18.56
CA VAL A 408 0.11 -9.81 19.99
C VAL A 408 -0.31 -11.27 20.17
N LYS A 409 0.25 -11.98 21.16
CA LYS A 409 -0.16 -13.34 21.51
C LYS A 409 -1.68 -13.39 21.67
N THR A 410 -2.32 -14.38 21.04
CA THR A 410 -3.79 -14.44 20.93
C THR A 410 -4.52 -14.37 22.27
N GLU A 411 -3.95 -14.94 23.32
CA GLU A 411 -4.50 -14.89 24.69
C GLU A 411 -4.63 -13.48 25.26
N HIS A 412 -3.78 -12.56 24.78
CA HIS A 412 -3.72 -11.14 25.17
C HIS A 412 -4.32 -10.19 24.12
N ALA A 413 -4.66 -10.66 22.94
CA ALA A 413 -5.17 -9.83 21.82
C ALA A 413 -6.65 -9.45 22.02
N LYS A 414 -6.95 -8.70 23.09
CA LYS A 414 -8.30 -8.29 23.46
C LYS A 414 -8.44 -6.77 23.45
N VAL A 415 -9.46 -6.27 22.74
CA VAL A 415 -9.81 -4.84 22.77
C VAL A 415 -10.06 -4.40 24.22
N GLY A 416 -9.44 -3.30 24.62
CA GLY A 416 -9.49 -2.76 25.98
C GLY A 416 -8.35 -3.23 26.89
N LEU A 417 -7.49 -4.20 26.45
CA LEU A 417 -6.34 -4.58 27.25
C LEU A 417 -5.37 -3.39 27.39
N GLU A 418 -5.10 -3.00 28.62
CA GLU A 418 -4.06 -2.02 28.96
C GLU A 418 -2.70 -2.72 29.03
N CYS A 419 -1.70 -2.12 28.41
CA CYS A 419 -0.35 -2.66 28.30
C CYS A 419 0.66 -1.51 28.23
N HIS A 420 1.90 -1.81 27.94
CA HIS A 420 2.94 -0.80 27.69
C HIS A 420 3.63 -1.07 26.36
N VAL A 421 4.06 -0.01 25.70
CA VAL A 421 4.95 -0.09 24.53
C VAL A 421 6.25 0.65 24.88
N ARG A 422 7.40 0.05 24.56
CA ARG A 422 8.68 0.69 24.79
C ARG A 422 9.07 1.52 23.56
N VAL A 423 8.95 2.84 23.68
CA VAL A 423 9.33 3.80 22.65
C VAL A 423 10.52 4.62 23.14
N LEU A 424 11.62 4.66 22.39
CA LEU A 424 12.87 5.35 22.76
C LEU A 424 13.32 5.06 24.20
N ASP A 425 13.34 3.78 24.58
CA ASP A 425 13.69 3.25 25.89
C ASP A 425 12.77 3.71 27.05
N GLN A 426 11.63 4.30 26.74
CA GLN A 426 10.60 4.67 27.73
C GLN A 426 9.39 3.76 27.61
N LEU A 427 8.93 3.24 28.76
CA LEU A 427 7.67 2.51 28.83
C LEU A 427 6.51 3.50 28.74
N ARG A 428 5.76 3.44 27.67
CA ARG A 428 4.60 4.29 27.45
C ARG A 428 3.32 3.50 27.71
N PRO A 429 2.36 4.05 28.49
CA PRO A 429 1.05 3.42 28.60
C PRO A 429 0.42 3.25 27.21
N ALA A 430 -0.21 2.10 27.02
CA ALA A 430 -0.82 1.76 25.75
C ALA A 430 -2.07 0.90 25.96
N ARG A 431 -2.92 0.84 24.96
CA ARG A 431 -4.15 0.04 25.00
C ARG A 431 -4.45 -0.55 23.63
N ILE A 432 -4.84 -1.82 23.61
CA ILE A 432 -5.38 -2.43 22.39
C ILE A 432 -6.78 -1.83 22.13
N ILE A 433 -6.97 -1.27 20.94
CA ILE A 433 -8.22 -0.65 20.52
C ILE A 433 -8.86 -1.44 19.37
N ALA A 434 -10.13 -1.17 19.10
CA ALA A 434 -10.81 -1.70 17.92
C ALA A 434 -10.13 -1.23 16.64
N GLU A 435 -10.11 -2.09 15.61
CA GLU A 435 -9.58 -1.71 14.29
C GLU A 435 -10.35 -0.53 13.70
N SER A 436 -9.65 0.20 12.82
CA SER A 436 -10.19 1.37 12.12
C SER A 436 -10.72 2.45 13.06
N PRO A 437 -9.86 3.09 13.89
CA PRO A 437 -10.29 4.22 14.71
C PRO A 437 -10.91 5.37 13.92
N TYR A 438 -10.60 5.48 12.63
CA TYR A 438 -11.31 6.33 11.68
C TYR A 438 -12.33 5.52 10.87
N ASP A 439 -13.59 5.98 10.82
CA ASP A 439 -14.68 5.43 9.99
C ASP A 439 -14.76 3.88 10.02
N PRO A 440 -14.99 3.27 11.20
CA PRO A 440 -14.94 1.81 11.36
C PRO A 440 -15.99 1.09 10.49
N GLU A 441 -17.10 1.73 10.18
CA GLU A 441 -18.18 1.19 9.33
C GLU A 441 -17.95 1.43 7.84
N ASN A 442 -16.88 2.14 7.45
CA ASN A 442 -16.58 2.51 6.07
C ASN A 442 -17.67 3.35 5.39
N LEU A 443 -18.35 4.22 6.13
CA LEU A 443 -19.39 5.10 5.60
C LEU A 443 -18.78 6.15 4.66
N ALA A 444 -17.69 6.80 5.10
CA ALA A 444 -16.96 7.77 4.27
C ALA A 444 -16.40 7.13 3.00
N LEU A 445 -15.87 5.91 3.10
CA LEU A 445 -15.32 5.18 1.96
C LEU A 445 -16.39 4.79 0.93
N ARG A 446 -17.60 4.51 1.38
CA ARG A 446 -18.72 4.04 0.53
C ARG A 446 -19.68 5.15 0.09
N ALA A 447 -19.45 6.38 0.55
CA ALA A 447 -20.31 7.54 0.27
C ALA A 447 -20.57 7.78 -1.22
#